data_8cf6e0448f2d5196fcaad192ae76a400
#
_entry.id   8cf6e0448f2d5196fcaad192ae76a400
#
_cell.length_a   1.000
_cell.length_b   1.000
_cell.length_c   1.000
_cell.angle_alpha   90.00
_cell.angle_beta   90.00
_cell.angle_gamma   90.00
#
_symmetry.space_group_name_H-M   'P 1'
#
loop_
_entity.id
_entity.type
_entity.pdbx_description
1 polymer ?
#
loop_
_entity_poly.entity_id
_entity_poly.type
_entity_poly.pdbx_seq_one_letter_code
_entity_poly.pdbx_strand_id
1 'polypeptide(L)'
;WLKDMIEKLGITSIFVTHDQDEAIEVADEIIITNRGHIEQKGSPVEVYQSPETAFSASFFGQAATIRDYHVFNYFEDIPGAEYAIVRPEFVKVTRKNEVQKYKSSASEADVERVAFRGSYFELQLKLGEVVLSARRGLDEPLVRQGEKVDVFVQRLFVIKENKVYALENSSAREDYLVI
;
A
#
# COMPACT_ATOMS: atom_id res chain seq x y z
N TRP A 1 -10.94 22.01 8.18
CA TRP A 1 -11.64 23.27 7.89
C TRP A 1 -12.84 23.10 6.95
N LEU A 2 -12.67 22.56 5.72
CA LEU A 2 -13.78 22.42 4.76
C LEU A 2 -14.87 21.46 5.28
N LYS A 3 -14.49 20.30 5.78
CA LYS A 3 -15.39 19.32 6.38
C LYS A 3 -16.19 19.92 7.54
N ASP A 4 -15.52 20.59 8.47
CA ASP A 4 -16.17 21.24 9.62
C ASP A 4 -17.20 22.31 9.20
N MET A 5 -16.92 23.03 8.11
CA MET A 5 -17.83 24.04 7.57
C MET A 5 -19.08 23.39 6.96
N ILE A 6 -18.92 22.33 6.18
CA ILE A 6 -20.03 21.57 5.57
C ILE A 6 -20.92 20.98 6.67
N GLU A 7 -20.33 20.37 7.70
CA GLU A 7 -21.04 19.81 8.86
C GLU A 7 -21.83 20.90 9.62
N LYS A 8 -21.20 22.04 9.91
CA LYS A 8 -21.86 23.15 10.62
C LYS A 8 -23.03 23.77 9.85
N LEU A 9 -22.95 23.78 8.52
CA LEU A 9 -24.00 24.31 7.67
C LEU A 9 -25.12 23.30 7.41
N GLY A 10 -24.90 22.01 7.71
CA GLY A 10 -25.87 20.95 7.47
C GLY A 10 -26.21 20.75 5.99
N ILE A 11 -25.27 21.02 5.09
CA ILE A 11 -25.47 20.93 3.64
C ILE A 11 -24.86 19.63 3.07
N THR A 12 -25.48 19.12 2.01
CA THR A 12 -24.86 18.11 1.18
C THR A 12 -24.06 18.77 0.07
N SER A 13 -22.82 18.34 -0.12
CA SER A 13 -21.92 18.88 -1.13
C SER A 13 -21.35 17.77 -1.99
N ILE A 14 -21.09 18.08 -3.26
CA ILE A 14 -20.33 17.22 -4.17
C ILE A 14 -19.05 17.95 -4.51
N PHE A 15 -17.94 17.29 -4.25
CA PHE A 15 -16.59 17.82 -4.46
C PHE A 15 -15.88 16.96 -5.50
N VAL A 16 -15.32 17.57 -6.54
CA VAL A 16 -14.58 16.88 -7.58
C VAL A 16 -13.12 17.31 -7.48
N THR A 17 -12.26 16.35 -7.27
CA THR A 17 -10.81 16.57 -7.17
C THR A 17 -10.03 15.45 -7.85
N HIS A 18 -8.81 15.72 -8.24
CA HIS A 18 -7.82 14.72 -8.62
C HIS A 18 -6.80 14.46 -7.49
N ASP A 19 -6.89 15.20 -6.39
CA ASP A 19 -6.07 15.02 -5.21
C ASP A 19 -6.71 13.95 -4.31
N GLN A 20 -5.98 12.85 -4.14
CA GLN A 20 -6.43 11.67 -3.39
C GLN A 20 -6.47 11.94 -1.88
N ASP A 21 -5.50 12.71 -1.37
CA ASP A 21 -5.40 13.02 0.05
C ASP A 21 -6.55 13.95 0.46
N GLU A 22 -6.86 14.96 -0.36
CA GLU A 22 -8.03 15.82 -0.15
C GLU A 22 -9.34 15.03 -0.13
N ALA A 23 -9.51 14.10 -1.09
CA ALA A 23 -10.71 13.27 -1.14
C ALA A 23 -10.87 12.42 0.13
N ILE A 24 -9.80 11.79 0.59
CA ILE A 24 -9.81 10.94 1.80
C ILE A 24 -10.11 11.77 3.06
N GLU A 25 -9.58 12.99 3.15
CA GLU A 25 -9.72 13.84 4.34
C GLU A 25 -11.14 14.44 4.47
N VAL A 26 -11.75 14.81 3.35
CA VAL A 26 -12.98 15.61 3.35
C VAL A 26 -14.24 14.78 3.17
N ALA A 27 -14.20 13.75 2.33
CA ALA A 27 -15.40 13.03 1.90
C ALA A 27 -15.93 12.05 2.97
N ASP A 28 -17.26 11.94 3.06
CA ASP A 28 -17.94 10.83 3.75
C ASP A 28 -18.08 9.62 2.81
N GLU A 29 -18.21 9.89 1.50
CA GLU A 29 -18.30 8.89 0.45
C GLU A 29 -17.44 9.32 -0.75
N ILE A 30 -16.65 8.41 -1.27
CA ILE A 30 -15.81 8.59 -2.47
C ILE A 30 -16.42 7.81 -3.64
N ILE A 31 -16.46 8.44 -4.80
CA ILE A 31 -16.82 7.79 -6.06
C ILE A 31 -15.59 7.88 -6.98
N ILE A 32 -14.95 6.75 -7.25
CA ILE A 32 -13.83 6.67 -8.18
C ILE A 32 -14.38 6.50 -9.59
N THR A 33 -14.02 7.41 -10.48
CA THR A 33 -14.43 7.36 -11.88
C THR A 33 -13.23 7.22 -12.81
N ASN A 34 -13.40 6.46 -13.88
CA ASN A 34 -12.39 6.27 -14.91
C ASN A 34 -13.07 6.19 -16.29
N ARG A 35 -12.65 7.03 -17.24
CA ARG A 35 -13.18 7.06 -18.61
C ARG A 35 -14.70 7.09 -18.70
N GLY A 36 -15.35 7.84 -17.79
CA GLY A 36 -16.81 7.98 -17.74
C GLY A 36 -17.57 6.85 -17.07
N HIS A 37 -16.88 5.86 -16.49
CA HIS A 37 -17.48 4.77 -15.72
C HIS A 37 -17.15 4.92 -14.24
N ILE A 38 -18.04 4.46 -13.39
CA ILE A 38 -17.78 4.33 -11.95
C ILE A 38 -17.01 3.02 -11.74
N GLU A 39 -15.80 3.13 -11.18
CA GLU A 39 -14.96 1.99 -10.84
C GLU A 39 -15.31 1.43 -9.46
N GLN A 40 -15.56 2.33 -8.51
CA GLN A 40 -15.91 1.96 -7.15
C GLN A 40 -16.56 3.14 -6.43
N LYS A 41 -17.39 2.83 -5.42
CA LYS A 41 -18.05 3.78 -4.55
C LYS A 41 -18.02 3.23 -3.12
N GLY A 42 -17.76 4.08 -2.13
CA GLY A 42 -17.76 3.69 -0.71
C GLY A 42 -17.16 4.76 0.20
N SER A 43 -17.07 4.47 1.49
CA SER A 43 -16.36 5.33 2.41
C SER A 43 -14.85 5.40 2.06
N PRO A 44 -14.14 6.44 2.46
CA PRO A 44 -12.70 6.56 2.23
C PRO A 44 -11.91 5.30 2.65
N VAL A 45 -12.27 4.73 3.80
CA VAL A 45 -11.62 3.52 4.32
C VAL A 45 -11.91 2.30 3.43
N GLU A 46 -13.15 2.11 3.01
CA GLU A 46 -13.54 0.98 2.14
C GLU A 46 -12.85 1.04 0.79
N VAL A 47 -12.90 2.17 0.08
CA VAL A 47 -12.26 2.29 -1.24
C VAL A 47 -10.75 2.14 -1.17
N TYR A 48 -10.14 2.51 -0.04
CA TYR A 48 -8.71 2.37 0.17
C TYR A 48 -8.31 0.94 0.55
N GLN A 49 -9.00 0.32 1.51
CA GLN A 49 -8.62 -0.99 2.05
C GLN A 49 -9.13 -2.16 1.22
N SER A 50 -10.26 -1.99 0.53
CA SER A 50 -10.94 -3.04 -0.22
C SER A 50 -11.22 -2.60 -1.66
N PRO A 51 -10.19 -2.34 -2.48
CA PRO A 51 -10.39 -1.95 -3.86
C PRO A 51 -11.09 -3.09 -4.64
N GLU A 52 -12.08 -2.74 -5.47
CA GLU A 52 -12.88 -3.70 -6.23
C GLU A 52 -12.35 -3.94 -7.63
N THR A 53 -11.66 -2.95 -8.22
CA THR A 53 -11.09 -3.04 -9.57
C THR A 53 -9.58 -2.81 -9.56
N ALA A 54 -8.91 -3.28 -10.59
CA ALA A 54 -7.48 -3.03 -10.80
C ALA A 54 -7.15 -1.53 -10.81
N PHE A 55 -8.06 -0.71 -11.38
CA PHE A 55 -7.91 0.74 -11.37
C PHE A 55 -7.97 1.28 -9.94
N SER A 56 -8.98 0.93 -9.14
CA SER A 56 -9.11 1.38 -7.75
C SER A 56 -7.93 0.92 -6.90
N ALA A 57 -7.42 -0.30 -7.10
CA ALA A 57 -6.25 -0.81 -6.39
C ALA A 57 -4.98 0.01 -6.65
N SER A 58 -4.79 0.47 -7.89
CA SER A 58 -3.63 1.27 -8.31
C SER A 58 -3.83 2.77 -8.12
N PHE A 59 -5.07 3.22 -7.90
CA PHE A 59 -5.41 4.64 -7.87
C PHE A 59 -4.78 5.37 -6.68
N PHE A 60 -4.75 4.75 -5.51
CA PHE A 60 -4.20 5.38 -4.30
C PHE A 60 -2.71 5.13 -4.12
N GLY A 61 -1.98 6.20 -3.87
CA GLY A 61 -0.57 6.18 -3.52
C GLY A 61 0.37 5.79 -4.65
N GLN A 62 1.63 5.61 -4.30
CA GLN A 62 2.69 5.17 -5.23
C GLN A 62 2.77 3.64 -5.25
N ALA A 63 1.73 2.98 -5.73
CA ALA A 63 1.67 1.52 -5.77
C ALA A 63 2.64 0.94 -6.81
N ALA A 64 3.36 -0.12 -6.44
CA ALA A 64 4.19 -0.89 -7.34
C ALA A 64 3.39 -2.01 -8.00
N THR A 65 3.57 -2.21 -9.30
CA THR A 65 3.02 -3.35 -10.04
C THR A 65 4.05 -4.46 -10.14
N ILE A 66 3.72 -5.65 -9.67
CA ILE A 66 4.60 -6.81 -9.58
C ILE A 66 4.04 -7.91 -10.48
N ARG A 67 4.79 -8.33 -11.51
CA ARG A 67 4.35 -9.37 -12.45
C ARG A 67 4.24 -10.74 -11.80
N ASP A 68 5.22 -11.07 -10.97
CA ASP A 68 5.25 -12.34 -10.22
C ASP A 68 5.39 -12.02 -8.73
N TYR A 69 4.29 -12.15 -8.01
CA TYR A 69 4.28 -11.87 -6.57
C TYR A 69 4.80 -13.04 -5.71
N HIS A 70 5.09 -14.20 -6.31
CA HIS A 70 5.70 -15.33 -5.62
C HIS A 70 7.17 -15.06 -5.20
N VAL A 71 7.75 -13.96 -5.67
CA VAL A 71 9.01 -13.42 -5.10
C VAL A 71 8.89 -13.09 -3.61
N PHE A 72 7.67 -12.90 -3.13
CA PHE A 72 7.35 -12.74 -1.71
C PHE A 72 6.80 -14.03 -1.15
N ASN A 73 7.42 -14.53 -0.09
CA ASN A 73 6.99 -15.75 0.57
C ASN A 73 5.67 -15.56 1.34
N TYR A 74 4.97 -16.68 1.59
CA TYR A 74 3.81 -16.75 2.48
C TYR A 74 2.53 -16.04 1.99
N PHE A 75 2.40 -15.86 0.68
CA PHE A 75 1.13 -15.49 0.06
C PHE A 75 0.47 -16.70 -0.60
N GLU A 76 -0.86 -16.74 -0.56
CA GLU A 76 -1.67 -17.75 -1.24
C GLU A 76 -1.52 -17.60 -2.76
N ASP A 77 -1.45 -18.73 -3.45
CA ASP A 77 -1.45 -18.74 -4.92
C ASP A 77 -2.86 -18.49 -5.46
N ILE A 78 -2.98 -17.55 -6.39
CA ILE A 78 -4.20 -17.28 -7.14
C ILE A 78 -3.99 -17.75 -8.58
N PRO A 79 -4.51 -18.94 -8.95
CA PRO A 79 -4.33 -19.47 -10.30
C PRO A 79 -4.85 -18.52 -11.38
N GLY A 80 -4.00 -18.20 -12.35
CA GLY A 80 -4.33 -17.25 -13.42
C GLY A 80 -4.20 -15.78 -13.02
N ALA A 81 -3.47 -15.47 -11.94
CA ALA A 81 -3.09 -14.11 -11.60
C ALA A 81 -2.31 -13.45 -12.74
N GLU A 82 -2.64 -12.21 -13.04
CA GLU A 82 -1.98 -11.42 -14.09
C GLU A 82 -0.80 -10.62 -13.53
N TYR A 83 -1.00 -10.00 -12.37
CA TYR A 83 0.01 -9.25 -11.61
C TYR A 83 -0.52 -8.95 -10.21
N ALA A 84 0.34 -8.41 -9.36
CA ALA A 84 -0.05 -7.88 -8.06
C ALA A 84 0.30 -6.40 -7.92
N ILE A 85 -0.41 -5.73 -7.04
CA ILE A 85 -0.18 -4.34 -6.65
C ILE A 85 0.25 -4.34 -5.19
N VAL A 86 1.37 -3.68 -4.91
CA VAL A 86 1.90 -3.49 -3.55
C VAL A 86 1.97 -2.00 -3.25
N ARG A 87 1.37 -1.58 -2.15
CA ARG A 87 1.41 -0.19 -1.69
C ARG A 87 2.52 0.01 -0.66
N PRO A 88 3.16 1.19 -0.62
CA PRO A 88 4.30 1.45 0.26
C PRO A 88 4.02 1.24 1.75
N GLU A 89 2.82 1.51 2.22
CA GLU A 89 2.43 1.34 3.63
C GLU A 89 2.36 -0.12 4.08
N PHE A 90 2.24 -1.07 3.15
CA PHE A 90 2.25 -2.52 3.43
C PHE A 90 3.66 -3.12 3.35
N VAL A 91 4.66 -2.32 3.08
CA VAL A 91 6.06 -2.74 2.99
C VAL A 91 6.79 -2.32 4.26
N LYS A 92 7.22 -3.28 5.06
CA LYS A 92 8.05 -3.06 6.25
C LYS A 92 9.51 -3.28 5.90
N VAL A 93 10.35 -2.36 6.32
CA VAL A 93 11.79 -2.38 6.07
C VAL A 93 12.52 -2.46 7.39
N THR A 94 13.42 -3.43 7.52
CA THR A 94 14.22 -3.63 8.72
C THR A 94 15.69 -3.70 8.33
N ARG A 95 16.57 -2.99 9.04
CA ARG A 95 18.03 -3.09 8.84
C ARG A 95 18.51 -4.43 9.38
N LYS A 96 19.65 -4.92 8.86
CA LYS A 96 20.23 -6.21 9.24
C LYS A 96 20.56 -6.34 10.73
N ASN A 97 20.79 -5.22 11.42
CA ASN A 97 21.12 -5.13 12.85
C ASN A 97 19.95 -4.74 13.76
N GLU A 98 18.75 -4.63 13.20
CA GLU A 98 17.52 -4.37 13.98
C GLU A 98 16.83 -5.68 14.36
N VAL A 99 16.01 -5.63 15.40
CA VAL A 99 15.15 -6.75 15.78
C VAL A 99 14.10 -6.94 14.69
N GLN A 100 14.07 -8.13 14.11
CA GLN A 100 13.17 -8.47 13.02
C GLN A 100 12.05 -9.36 13.52
N LYS A 101 10.82 -8.87 13.44
CA LYS A 101 9.64 -9.64 13.78
C LYS A 101 9.33 -10.75 12.76
N TYR A 102 9.60 -10.48 11.47
CA TYR A 102 9.26 -11.36 10.34
C TYR A 102 10.48 -11.86 9.58
N LYS A 103 11.56 -12.21 10.29
CA LYS A 103 12.85 -12.56 9.67
C LYS A 103 12.77 -13.74 8.69
N SER A 104 11.96 -14.75 8.99
CA SER A 104 11.81 -15.94 8.15
C SER A 104 11.05 -15.68 6.84
N SER A 105 10.23 -14.64 6.81
CA SER A 105 9.37 -14.27 5.68
C SER A 105 9.83 -12.99 4.96
N ALA A 106 10.86 -12.33 5.47
CA ALA A 106 11.44 -11.18 4.82
C ALA A 106 12.40 -11.59 3.69
N SER A 107 12.45 -10.78 2.66
CA SER A 107 13.39 -10.91 1.53
C SER A 107 14.43 -9.81 1.58
N GLU A 108 15.66 -10.09 1.14
CA GLU A 108 16.72 -9.08 1.08
C GLU A 108 16.51 -8.14 -0.11
N ALA A 109 16.70 -6.84 0.11
CA ALA A 109 16.64 -5.83 -0.93
C ALA A 109 17.79 -4.82 -0.81
N ASP A 110 18.17 -4.24 -1.94
CA ASP A 110 19.07 -3.12 -2.00
C ASP A 110 18.31 -1.79 -1.95
N VAL A 111 18.78 -0.83 -1.17
CA VAL A 111 18.19 0.50 -1.09
C VAL A 111 18.75 1.36 -2.23
N GLU A 112 17.95 1.58 -3.27
CA GLU A 112 18.37 2.38 -4.43
C GLU A 112 18.28 3.89 -4.17
N ARG A 113 17.28 4.31 -3.39
CA ARG A 113 17.05 5.74 -3.12
C ARG A 113 16.41 5.93 -1.76
N VAL A 114 16.77 7.04 -1.11
CA VAL A 114 16.14 7.54 0.12
C VAL A 114 15.74 8.98 -0.11
N ALA A 115 14.49 9.33 0.15
CA ALA A 115 13.98 10.70 0.04
C ALA A 115 13.22 11.10 1.30
N PHE A 116 13.58 12.23 1.88
CA PHE A 116 12.83 12.81 3.00
C PHE A 116 11.55 13.48 2.50
N ARG A 117 10.41 13.17 3.12
CA ARG A 117 9.08 13.66 2.75
C ARG A 117 8.42 14.51 3.86
N GLY A 118 9.21 15.08 4.76
CA GLY A 118 8.74 15.88 5.89
C GLY A 118 8.40 15.02 7.10
N SER A 119 7.41 14.14 7.04
CA SER A 119 6.98 13.29 8.16
C SER A 119 7.51 11.85 8.11
N TYR A 120 8.13 11.42 7.02
CA TYR A 120 8.71 10.09 6.84
C TYR A 120 9.82 10.10 5.80
N PHE A 121 10.58 9.01 5.73
CA PHE A 121 11.48 8.70 4.63
C PHE A 121 10.81 7.74 3.66
N GLU A 122 10.81 8.11 2.39
CA GLU A 122 10.43 7.24 1.28
C GLU A 122 11.67 6.50 0.80
N LEU A 123 11.58 5.18 0.75
CA LEU A 123 12.63 4.30 0.27
C LEU A 123 12.23 3.70 -1.07
N GLN A 124 13.14 3.67 -2.02
CA GLN A 124 13.04 2.85 -3.22
C GLN A 124 13.95 1.64 -3.04
N LEU A 125 13.36 0.46 -3.14
CA LEU A 125 13.97 -0.83 -2.82
C LEU A 125 14.01 -1.70 -4.06
N LYS A 126 15.13 -2.37 -4.29
CA LYS A 126 15.27 -3.33 -5.38
C LYS A 126 15.45 -4.74 -4.85
N LEU A 127 14.57 -5.63 -5.28
CA LEU A 127 14.52 -7.06 -4.97
C LEU A 127 14.64 -7.85 -6.27
N GLY A 128 15.84 -8.22 -6.69
CA GLY A 128 16.03 -8.79 -8.04
C GLY A 128 15.56 -7.81 -9.12
N GLU A 129 14.54 -8.19 -9.88
CA GLU A 129 13.93 -7.35 -10.91
C GLU A 129 12.76 -6.49 -10.39
N VAL A 130 12.34 -6.70 -9.14
CA VAL A 130 11.21 -5.98 -8.53
C VAL A 130 11.69 -4.70 -7.88
N VAL A 131 11.00 -3.60 -8.17
CA VAL A 131 11.20 -2.30 -7.51
C VAL A 131 9.97 -1.97 -6.67
N LEU A 132 10.20 -1.69 -5.39
CA LEU A 132 9.17 -1.33 -4.42
C LEU A 132 9.44 0.04 -3.82
N SER A 133 8.38 0.73 -3.43
CA SER A 133 8.47 1.85 -2.51
C SER A 133 8.06 1.42 -1.12
N ALA A 134 8.70 1.99 -0.10
CA ALA A 134 8.34 1.80 1.30
C ALA A 134 8.41 3.12 2.06
N ARG A 135 7.69 3.20 3.19
CA ARG A 135 7.75 4.34 4.10
C ARG A 135 8.43 3.90 5.39
N ARG A 136 9.29 4.77 5.92
CA ARG A 136 9.97 4.55 7.20
C ARG A 136 9.82 5.79 8.07
N GLY A 137 9.42 5.62 9.31
CA GLY A 137 9.18 6.70 10.27
C GLY A 137 10.46 7.46 10.67
N LEU A 138 10.29 8.64 11.22
CA LEU A 138 11.41 9.44 11.73
C LEU A 138 11.96 8.93 13.06
N ASP A 139 11.20 8.13 13.77
CA ASP A 139 11.55 7.46 15.02
C ASP A 139 12.35 6.16 14.79
N GLU A 140 12.39 5.68 13.55
CA GLU A 140 13.14 4.49 13.18
C GLU A 140 14.58 4.85 12.77
N PRO A 141 15.57 3.97 12.98
CA PRO A 141 16.95 4.21 12.57
C PRO A 141 17.06 4.50 11.07
N LEU A 142 17.84 5.51 10.71
CA LEU A 142 17.99 5.95 9.32
C LEU A 142 18.62 4.85 8.46
N VAL A 143 17.97 4.56 7.33
CA VAL A 143 18.48 3.72 6.25
C VAL A 143 19.18 4.61 5.22
N ARG A 144 20.28 4.13 4.65
CA ARG A 144 21.05 4.86 3.64
C ARG A 144 20.99 4.19 2.28
N GLN A 145 21.13 4.97 1.25
CA GLN A 145 21.30 4.47 -0.10
C GLN A 145 22.51 3.51 -0.19
N GLY A 146 22.33 2.40 -0.87
CA GLY A 146 23.33 1.33 -1.00
C GLY A 146 23.36 0.33 0.18
N GLU A 147 22.56 0.53 1.22
CA GLU A 147 22.41 -0.48 2.28
C GLU A 147 21.59 -1.67 1.80
N LYS A 148 21.88 -2.86 2.33
CA LYS A 148 21.04 -4.04 2.25
C LYS A 148 20.12 -4.09 3.44
N VAL A 149 18.84 -4.28 3.16
CA VAL A 149 17.77 -4.32 4.16
C VAL A 149 16.93 -5.60 3.99
N ASP A 150 16.18 -5.94 5.01
CA ASP A 150 15.18 -6.98 4.95
C ASP A 150 13.80 -6.34 4.73
N VAL A 151 13.08 -6.83 3.75
CA VAL A 151 11.78 -6.33 3.32
C VAL A 151 10.72 -7.37 3.58
N PHE A 152 9.70 -7.00 4.31
CA PHE A 152 8.51 -7.81 4.57
C PHE A 152 7.29 -7.12 3.94
N VAL A 153 6.64 -7.81 3.00
CA VAL A 153 5.38 -7.36 2.42
C VAL A 153 4.24 -7.97 3.24
N GLN A 154 3.49 -7.11 3.92
CA GLN A 154 2.39 -7.52 4.80
C GLN A 154 1.13 -7.88 4.00
N ARG A 155 0.84 -7.10 2.96
CA ARG A 155 -0.38 -7.19 2.16
C ARG A 155 -0.09 -6.83 0.72
N LEU A 156 -0.80 -7.47 -0.21
CA LEU A 156 -0.82 -7.12 -1.63
C LEU A 156 -2.20 -7.38 -2.25
N PHE A 157 -2.42 -6.81 -3.42
CA PHE A 157 -3.65 -6.98 -4.20
C PHE A 157 -3.32 -7.73 -5.49
N VAL A 158 -3.77 -8.96 -5.62
CA VAL A 158 -3.61 -9.76 -6.84
C VAL A 158 -4.72 -9.41 -7.82
N ILE A 159 -4.36 -9.17 -9.06
CA ILE A 159 -5.29 -8.84 -10.14
C ILE A 159 -5.46 -10.06 -11.04
N LYS A 160 -6.72 -10.41 -11.28
CA LYS A 160 -7.14 -11.43 -12.22
C LYS A 160 -8.46 -11.02 -12.85
N GLU A 161 -8.52 -10.93 -14.18
CA GLU A 161 -9.72 -10.55 -14.94
C GLU A 161 -10.37 -9.25 -14.40
N ASN A 162 -9.55 -8.24 -14.14
CA ASN A 162 -9.92 -6.94 -13.54
C ASN A 162 -10.49 -7.03 -12.10
N LYS A 163 -10.58 -8.20 -11.49
CA LYS A 163 -10.97 -8.39 -10.08
C LYS A 163 -9.76 -8.32 -9.17
N VAL A 164 -9.99 -7.88 -7.95
CA VAL A 164 -8.96 -7.71 -6.93
C VAL A 164 -9.11 -8.77 -5.85
N TYR A 165 -8.03 -9.46 -5.56
CA TYR A 165 -7.90 -10.40 -4.45
C TYR A 165 -6.92 -9.82 -3.44
N ALA A 166 -7.43 -9.34 -2.31
CA ALA A 166 -6.58 -8.84 -1.23
C ALA A 166 -5.98 -10.01 -0.47
N LEU A 167 -4.67 -10.14 -0.50
CA LEU A 167 -3.94 -11.20 0.20
C LEU A 167 -3.13 -10.61 1.34
N GLU A 168 -3.29 -11.19 2.52
CA GLU A 168 -2.45 -10.93 3.69
C GLU A 168 -1.35 -11.99 3.76
N ASN A 169 -0.15 -11.57 4.13
CA ASN A 169 0.95 -12.49 4.37
C ASN A 169 0.60 -13.41 5.55
N SER A 170 0.58 -14.72 5.33
CA SER A 170 0.15 -15.68 6.34
C SER A 170 1.04 -15.69 7.59
N SER A 171 2.33 -15.32 7.46
CA SER A 171 3.22 -15.19 8.61
C SER A 171 2.88 -14.00 9.53
N ALA A 172 2.11 -13.01 9.05
CA ALA A 172 1.63 -11.91 9.87
C ALA A 172 0.43 -12.30 10.75
N ARG A 173 -0.31 -13.37 10.38
CA ARG A 173 -1.51 -13.81 11.11
C ARG A 173 -1.20 -14.51 12.42
N GLU A 174 -0.03 -15.09 12.58
CA GLU A 174 0.37 -15.82 13.79
C GLU A 174 0.45 -14.91 15.04
N ASP A 175 0.59 -13.61 14.85
CA ASP A 175 0.70 -12.64 15.94
C ASP A 175 -0.64 -12.29 16.64
N TYR A 176 -1.78 -12.61 16.04
CA TYR A 176 -3.11 -12.33 16.62
C TYR A 176 -3.65 -13.47 17.48
N LEU A 177 -2.92 -14.58 17.57
CA LEU A 177 -3.36 -15.77 18.31
C LEU A 177 -2.70 -15.94 19.69
N VAL A 178 -1.91 -14.97 20.14
CA VAL A 178 -1.29 -14.99 21.47
C VAL A 178 -1.91 -13.89 22.33
N ILE A 179 -3.07 -14.17 22.89
CA ILE A 179 -3.61 -13.51 24.09
C ILE A 179 -4.05 -14.59 25.04
#